data_1129cdce34430b2bbe4fb7283ae05dea
#
_entry.id   1129cdce34430b2bbe4fb7283ae05dea
#
_cell.length_a   1.000
_cell.length_b   1.000
_cell.length_c   1.000
_cell.angle_alpha   90.00
_cell.angle_beta   90.00
_cell.angle_gamma   90.00
#
_symmetry.space_group_name_H-M   'P 1'
#
loop_
_entity.id
_entity.type
_entity.pdbx_description
1 polymer ?
#
loop_
_entity_poly.entity_id
_entity_poly.type
_entity_poly.pdbx_seq_one_letter_code
_entity_poly.pdbx_strand_id
1 'polypeptide(L)'
;MENLRRLAEERLGKIELNSGLEYGTIAIQRYERADGTNSWLVTIPGTDGQPDSPFGWAQNVELMSADQERRRKADSARTVAEAMRQAGISKDEPVALIGHSQGGIVAATLASDWAEEYTIEHVVTAGSPVANHPIPQRTWVTSVEIDDELVAALDGAANPVTDNWLTVQGHVSPAPAATPSTVHSDVSCTPGATPINGLTPYDAASVAGSTNGRELSHWIKYHQAAYQNATDLGSPAVQRHEAHFQEVINGELKETRYYQGRMTQSTTIAPGERTTEFSTFGG
;
A
#
# COMPACT_ATOMS: atom_id res chain seq x y z
N MET A 1 1.76 -6.99 -4.95
CA MET A 1 1.42 -7.61 -3.63
C MET A 1 2.60 -8.37 -3.01
N GLU A 2 3.34 -9.20 -3.75
CA GLU A 2 4.49 -9.93 -3.18
C GLU A 2 5.57 -9.02 -2.57
N ASN A 3 5.94 -7.92 -3.25
CA ASN A 3 6.89 -6.95 -2.69
C ASN A 3 6.38 -6.34 -1.38
N LEU A 4 5.08 -6.06 -1.31
CA LEU A 4 4.48 -5.50 -0.11
C LEU A 4 4.46 -6.52 1.04
N ARG A 5 4.13 -7.79 0.75
CA ARG A 5 4.20 -8.87 1.72
C ARG A 5 5.61 -8.99 2.29
N ARG A 6 6.60 -9.07 1.42
CA ARG A 6 8.00 -9.19 1.80
C ARG A 6 8.42 -8.07 2.76
N LEU A 7 8.15 -6.80 2.41
CA LEU A 7 8.49 -5.68 3.27
C LEU A 7 7.75 -5.69 4.62
N ALA A 8 6.47 -6.08 4.62
CA ALA A 8 5.68 -6.14 5.84
C ALA A 8 6.14 -7.27 6.78
N GLU A 9 6.38 -8.45 6.23
CA GLU A 9 6.84 -9.60 7.00
C GLU A 9 8.20 -9.33 7.63
N GLU A 10 9.14 -8.82 6.88
CA GLU A 10 10.50 -8.49 7.35
C GLU A 10 10.47 -7.54 8.54
N ARG A 11 9.64 -6.52 8.49
CA ARG A 11 9.51 -5.54 9.57
C ARG A 11 8.94 -6.10 10.86
N LEU A 12 7.99 -7.00 10.76
CA LEU A 12 7.32 -7.57 11.94
C LEU A 12 8.15 -8.64 12.64
N GLY A 13 9.38 -8.89 12.19
CA GLY A 13 10.26 -9.88 12.78
C GLY A 13 9.73 -11.31 12.66
N LYS A 14 8.83 -11.56 11.69
CA LYS A 14 8.16 -12.85 11.50
C LYS A 14 8.74 -13.67 10.36
N ILE A 15 9.92 -13.29 9.88
CA ILE A 15 10.46 -13.89 8.68
C ILE A 15 11.62 -14.80 9.01
N GLU A 16 11.43 -16.02 8.57
CA GLU A 16 12.50 -16.96 8.31
C GLU A 16 13.30 -16.61 7.04
N LEU A 17 12.84 -15.64 6.26
CA LEU A 17 13.50 -15.15 5.05
C LEU A 17 14.41 -13.97 5.42
N ASN A 18 15.70 -14.23 5.53
CA ASN A 18 16.70 -13.20 5.73
C ASN A 18 16.89 -12.38 4.44
N SER A 19 16.01 -11.41 4.21
CA SER A 19 16.09 -10.53 3.06
C SER A 19 17.11 -9.41 3.21
N GLY A 20 17.54 -9.15 4.45
CA GLY A 20 18.41 -8.02 4.79
C GLY A 20 17.76 -6.66 4.74
N LEU A 21 16.43 -6.58 4.55
CA LEU A 21 15.72 -5.31 4.57
C LEU A 21 15.36 -4.91 6.02
N GLU A 22 15.65 -3.67 6.34
CA GLU A 22 15.34 -3.08 7.65
C GLU A 22 14.01 -2.29 7.60
N TYR A 23 13.50 -1.89 8.79
CA TYR A 23 12.33 -1.03 8.90
C TYR A 23 12.53 0.31 8.17
N GLY A 24 11.43 0.95 7.79
CA GLY A 24 11.45 2.20 7.04
C GLY A 24 12.00 2.07 5.61
N THR A 25 12.07 0.86 5.06
CA THR A 25 12.57 0.61 3.71
C THR A 25 11.48 0.75 2.67
N ILE A 26 11.77 1.51 1.63
CA ILE A 26 10.95 1.73 0.44
C ILE A 26 11.64 1.04 -0.73
N ALA A 27 10.91 0.24 -1.51
CA ALA A 27 11.44 -0.36 -2.72
C ALA A 27 10.95 0.41 -3.95
N ILE A 28 11.86 0.77 -4.85
CA ILE A 28 11.55 1.43 -6.12
C ILE A 28 12.09 0.58 -7.25
N GLN A 29 11.20 0.17 -8.15
CA GLN A 29 11.52 -0.63 -9.33
C GLN A 29 11.35 0.20 -10.60
N ARG A 30 12.36 0.18 -11.45
CA ARG A 30 12.35 0.84 -12.76
C ARG A 30 12.15 -0.21 -13.86
N TYR A 31 11.16 0.03 -14.67
CA TYR A 31 10.87 -0.77 -15.86
C TYR A 31 11.19 0.06 -17.09
N GLU A 32 11.81 -0.55 -18.09
CA GLU A 32 12.05 0.06 -19.40
C GLU A 32 11.03 -0.49 -20.39
N ARG A 33 10.25 0.39 -20.97
CA ARG A 33 9.24 0.08 -21.98
C ARG A 33 9.90 -0.18 -23.35
N ALA A 34 9.14 -0.79 -24.25
CA ALA A 34 9.63 -1.12 -25.58
C ALA A 34 10.05 0.11 -26.43
N ASP A 35 9.53 1.28 -26.10
CA ASP A 35 9.87 2.57 -26.72
C ASP A 35 11.07 3.27 -26.07
N GLY A 36 11.69 2.65 -25.07
CA GLY A 36 12.83 3.20 -24.33
C GLY A 36 12.44 4.17 -23.20
N THR A 37 11.16 4.42 -22.97
CA THR A 37 10.70 5.21 -21.83
C THR A 37 10.68 4.37 -20.55
N ASN A 38 10.70 5.02 -19.40
CA ASN A 38 10.61 4.31 -18.12
C ASN A 38 9.20 4.33 -17.55
N SER A 39 8.94 3.35 -16.71
CA SER A 39 7.82 3.34 -15.77
C SER A 39 8.29 2.82 -14.42
N TRP A 40 7.52 3.11 -13.36
CA TRP A 40 8.01 2.91 -12.01
C TRP A 40 6.98 2.24 -11.12
N LEU A 41 7.45 1.36 -10.25
CA LEU A 41 6.67 0.80 -9.15
C LEU A 41 7.34 1.15 -7.83
N VAL A 42 6.61 1.83 -6.96
CA VAL A 42 7.05 2.19 -5.61
C VAL A 42 6.26 1.39 -4.58
N THR A 43 6.96 0.62 -3.75
CA THR A 43 6.36 -0.18 -2.68
C THR A 43 6.68 0.47 -1.34
N ILE A 44 5.62 0.82 -0.60
CA ILE A 44 5.67 1.66 0.59
C ILE A 44 5.28 0.82 1.82
N PRO A 45 6.13 0.81 2.88
CA PRO A 45 5.83 0.08 4.10
C PRO A 45 4.74 0.75 4.93
N GLY A 46 4.07 -0.03 5.80
CA GLY A 46 3.16 0.49 6.82
C GLY A 46 3.89 1.00 8.07
N THR A 47 3.15 1.23 9.16
CA THR A 47 3.69 1.63 10.47
C THR A 47 4.60 0.53 11.04
N ASP A 48 5.79 0.90 11.48
CA ASP A 48 6.75 -0.04 12.11
C ASP A 48 6.98 0.20 13.61
N GLY A 49 6.62 1.38 14.12
CA GLY A 49 6.69 1.70 15.54
C GLY A 49 8.11 1.93 16.08
N GLN A 50 9.12 1.99 15.23
CA GLN A 50 10.48 2.30 15.66
C GLN A 50 10.63 3.81 15.96
N PRO A 51 11.42 4.18 16.98
CA PRO A 51 11.46 5.57 17.45
C PRO A 51 12.10 6.54 16.47
N ASP A 52 12.95 6.05 15.58
CA ASP A 52 13.64 6.82 14.54
C ASP A 52 13.11 6.54 13.14
N SER A 53 11.98 5.85 13.04
CA SER A 53 11.34 5.60 11.75
C SER A 53 10.47 6.77 11.31
N PRO A 54 10.52 7.17 10.02
CA PRO A 54 9.56 8.09 9.46
C PRO A 54 8.16 7.48 9.31
N PHE A 55 7.99 6.17 9.53
CA PHE A 55 6.71 5.46 9.50
C PHE A 55 6.16 5.20 10.91
N GLY A 56 6.32 6.16 11.83
CA GLY A 56 5.80 6.09 13.19
C GLY A 56 4.28 6.30 13.27
N TRP A 57 3.72 6.07 14.46
CA TRP A 57 2.27 6.18 14.71
C TRP A 57 1.71 7.59 14.50
N ALA A 58 2.49 8.64 14.82
CA ALA A 58 2.05 10.03 14.70
C ALA A 58 1.70 10.41 13.25
N GLN A 59 2.43 9.88 12.28
CA GLN A 59 2.22 10.14 10.87
C GLN A 59 0.86 9.68 10.35
N ASN A 60 0.27 8.63 10.94
CA ASN A 60 -1.08 8.22 10.57
C ASN A 60 -2.11 9.36 10.73
N VAL A 61 -2.01 10.11 11.83
CA VAL A 61 -2.92 11.25 12.10
C VAL A 61 -2.64 12.42 11.16
N GLU A 62 -1.37 12.68 10.85
CA GLU A 62 -0.99 13.73 9.91
C GLU A 62 -1.47 13.44 8.50
N LEU A 63 -1.29 12.19 8.03
CA LEU A 63 -1.69 11.75 6.70
C LEU A 63 -3.22 11.72 6.49
N MET A 64 -4.00 11.43 7.53
CA MET A 64 -5.47 11.45 7.47
C MET A 64 -6.07 12.86 7.64
N SER A 65 -5.25 13.90 7.77
CA SER A 65 -5.74 15.28 7.88
C SER A 65 -6.41 15.75 6.60
N ALA A 66 -7.47 16.55 6.72
CA ALA A 66 -8.06 17.26 5.59
C ALA A 66 -7.14 18.36 5.02
N ASP A 67 -6.19 18.84 5.83
CA ASP A 67 -5.23 19.87 5.45
C ASP A 67 -4.07 19.27 4.63
N GLN A 68 -3.98 19.69 3.36
CA GLN A 68 -2.92 19.28 2.45
C GLN A 68 -1.51 19.58 2.97
N GLU A 69 -1.29 20.77 3.54
CA GLU A 69 0.04 21.11 4.05
C GLU A 69 0.47 20.17 5.19
N ARG A 70 -0.48 19.79 6.04
CA ARG A 70 -0.22 18.86 7.12
C ARG A 70 0.12 17.47 6.59
N ARG A 71 -0.62 16.96 5.59
CA ARG A 71 -0.30 15.69 4.93
C ARG A 71 1.07 15.73 4.26
N ARG A 72 1.39 16.81 3.55
CA ARG A 72 2.71 16.99 2.91
C ARG A 72 3.88 17.11 3.90
N LYS A 73 3.63 17.48 5.14
CA LYS A 73 4.64 17.57 6.20
C LYS A 73 4.88 16.25 6.93
N ALA A 74 3.99 15.26 6.77
CA ALA A 74 4.19 13.94 7.36
C ALA A 74 5.54 13.33 6.92
N ASP A 75 6.34 12.91 7.87
CA ASP A 75 7.70 12.43 7.60
C ASP A 75 7.72 11.23 6.65
N SER A 76 6.74 10.34 6.76
CA SER A 76 6.61 9.19 5.84
C SER A 76 6.34 9.62 4.41
N ALA A 77 5.44 10.59 4.18
CA ALA A 77 5.16 11.11 2.83
C ALA A 77 6.39 11.80 2.23
N ARG A 78 7.08 12.64 3.02
CA ARG A 78 8.31 13.31 2.61
C ARG A 78 9.43 12.32 2.28
N THR A 79 9.54 11.26 3.09
CA THR A 79 10.53 10.19 2.88
C THR A 79 10.32 9.50 1.55
N VAL A 80 9.08 9.13 1.23
CA VAL A 80 8.78 8.47 -0.05
C VAL A 80 8.97 9.44 -1.22
N ALA A 81 8.50 10.67 -1.11
CA ALA A 81 8.71 11.69 -2.15
C ALA A 81 10.21 11.93 -2.43
N GLU A 82 11.03 11.97 -1.38
CA GLU A 82 12.48 12.12 -1.52
C GLU A 82 13.14 10.87 -2.14
N ALA A 83 12.70 9.66 -1.75
CA ALA A 83 13.16 8.43 -2.39
C ALA A 83 12.84 8.40 -3.89
N MET A 84 11.63 8.82 -4.28
CA MET A 84 11.23 8.95 -5.69
C MET A 84 12.09 9.96 -6.44
N ARG A 85 12.37 11.11 -5.83
CA ARG A 85 13.26 12.13 -6.40
C ARG A 85 14.69 11.61 -6.58
N GLN A 86 15.24 10.89 -5.60
CA GLN A 86 16.58 10.29 -5.67
C GLN A 86 16.66 9.14 -6.68
N ALA A 87 15.56 8.41 -6.87
CA ALA A 87 15.46 7.40 -7.92
C ALA A 87 15.53 8.01 -9.33
N GLY A 88 15.26 9.31 -9.44
CA GLY A 88 15.26 10.04 -10.71
C GLY A 88 13.94 9.95 -11.47
N ILE A 89 12.84 9.66 -10.76
CA ILE A 89 11.49 9.64 -11.37
C ILE A 89 11.14 11.04 -11.86
N SER A 90 10.89 11.17 -13.15
CA SER A 90 10.47 12.44 -13.76
C SER A 90 8.95 12.57 -13.84
N LYS A 91 8.46 13.82 -13.98
CA LYS A 91 7.04 14.10 -14.04
C LYS A 91 6.29 13.35 -15.14
N ASP A 92 6.96 13.13 -16.27
CA ASP A 92 6.33 12.54 -17.46
C ASP A 92 6.35 11.01 -17.46
N GLU A 93 6.99 10.40 -16.46
CA GLU A 93 7.07 8.95 -16.33
C GLU A 93 5.93 8.41 -15.48
N PRO A 94 5.20 7.38 -15.96
CA PRO A 94 4.11 6.79 -15.20
C PRO A 94 4.61 6.03 -13.98
N VAL A 95 3.88 6.22 -12.87
CA VAL A 95 4.20 5.62 -11.58
C VAL A 95 2.99 4.83 -11.05
N ALA A 96 3.24 3.60 -10.60
CA ALA A 96 2.33 2.87 -9.74
C ALA A 96 2.85 2.87 -8.30
N LEU A 97 1.95 3.03 -7.33
CA LEU A 97 2.26 2.96 -5.90
C LEU A 97 1.54 1.78 -5.26
N ILE A 98 2.21 1.06 -4.39
CA ILE A 98 1.60 0.01 -3.56
C ILE A 98 1.93 0.29 -2.10
N GLY A 99 0.91 0.27 -1.22
CA GLY A 99 1.10 0.48 0.20
C GLY A 99 0.17 -0.36 1.08
N HIS A 100 0.67 -0.79 2.22
CA HIS A 100 -0.12 -1.46 3.27
C HIS A 100 -0.25 -0.53 4.48
N SER A 101 -1.43 -0.48 5.08
CA SER A 101 -1.64 0.33 6.29
C SER A 101 -1.22 1.79 6.06
N GLN A 102 -0.35 2.37 6.87
CA GLN A 102 0.19 3.70 6.65
C GLN A 102 0.77 3.89 5.25
N GLY A 103 1.41 2.86 4.67
CA GLY A 103 1.97 2.93 3.32
C GLY A 103 0.92 3.22 2.24
N GLY A 104 -0.31 2.70 2.41
CA GLY A 104 -1.41 3.03 1.51
C GLY A 104 -1.90 4.46 1.70
N ILE A 105 -1.91 4.98 2.95
CA ILE A 105 -2.25 6.38 3.19
C ILE A 105 -1.20 7.31 2.56
N VAL A 106 0.08 6.95 2.66
CA VAL A 106 1.17 7.68 1.98
C VAL A 106 0.99 7.65 0.46
N ALA A 107 0.65 6.48 -0.12
CA ALA A 107 0.40 6.36 -1.55
C ALA A 107 -0.75 7.27 -2.02
N ALA A 108 -1.87 7.29 -1.27
CA ALA A 108 -2.99 8.18 -1.53
C ALA A 108 -2.61 9.66 -1.39
N THR A 109 -1.83 9.99 -0.37
CA THR A 109 -1.30 11.35 -0.14
C THR A 109 -0.40 11.79 -1.30
N LEU A 110 0.51 10.95 -1.76
CA LEU A 110 1.36 11.28 -2.92
C LEU A 110 0.52 11.48 -4.19
N ALA A 111 -0.45 10.62 -4.45
CA ALA A 111 -1.32 10.73 -5.61
C ALA A 111 -2.15 12.02 -5.60
N SER A 112 -2.58 12.48 -4.43
CA SER A 112 -3.37 13.71 -4.29
C SER A 112 -2.50 14.96 -4.23
N ASP A 113 -1.44 14.96 -3.42
CA ASP A 113 -0.76 16.18 -3.00
C ASP A 113 0.54 16.44 -3.79
N TRP A 114 1.10 15.45 -4.49
CA TRP A 114 2.24 15.57 -5.42
C TRP A 114 1.85 15.37 -6.89
N ALA A 115 0.57 15.55 -7.21
CA ALA A 115 0.06 15.39 -8.58
C ALA A 115 0.66 16.36 -9.61
N GLU A 116 1.28 17.45 -9.17
CA GLU A 116 2.00 18.40 -10.02
C GLU A 116 3.45 17.97 -10.26
N GLU A 117 4.03 17.15 -9.38
CA GLU A 117 5.41 16.69 -9.44
C GLU A 117 5.54 15.32 -10.10
N TYR A 118 4.53 14.45 -9.95
CA TYR A 118 4.56 13.07 -10.46
C TYR A 118 3.27 12.68 -11.19
N THR A 119 3.41 11.82 -12.19
CA THR A 119 2.27 11.19 -12.88
C THR A 119 1.97 9.84 -12.25
N ILE A 120 1.19 9.87 -11.15
CA ILE A 120 0.77 8.65 -10.47
C ILE A 120 -0.52 8.16 -11.13
N GLU A 121 -0.40 7.05 -11.84
CA GLU A 121 -1.50 6.50 -12.65
C GLU A 121 -2.26 5.38 -11.92
N HIS A 122 -1.61 4.64 -11.02
CA HIS A 122 -2.28 3.59 -10.27
C HIS A 122 -1.80 3.53 -8.81
N VAL A 123 -2.75 3.43 -7.89
CA VAL A 123 -2.49 3.24 -6.45
C VAL A 123 -3.16 1.95 -6.01
N VAL A 124 -2.40 1.07 -5.36
CA VAL A 124 -2.92 -0.14 -4.70
C VAL A 124 -2.74 0.02 -3.20
N THR A 125 -3.83 -0.06 -2.45
CA THR A 125 -3.81 0.02 -0.99
C THR A 125 -4.31 -1.28 -0.37
N ALA A 126 -3.78 -1.63 0.79
CA ALA A 126 -4.21 -2.77 1.56
C ALA A 126 -4.42 -2.33 3.03
N GLY A 127 -5.65 -2.44 3.54
CA GLY A 127 -6.00 -2.07 4.91
C GLY A 127 -5.68 -0.62 5.25
N SER A 128 -6.03 0.33 4.38
CA SER A 128 -5.63 1.73 4.51
C SER A 128 -6.84 2.67 4.44
N PRO A 129 -7.00 3.60 5.39
CA PRO A 129 -8.08 4.60 5.37
C PRO A 129 -7.74 5.70 4.36
N VAL A 130 -8.28 5.62 3.14
CA VAL A 130 -7.90 6.50 2.02
C VAL A 130 -9.07 7.20 1.34
N ALA A 131 -10.31 6.91 1.76
CA ALA A 131 -11.52 7.42 1.10
C ALA A 131 -11.63 8.95 1.07
N ASN A 132 -11.03 9.63 2.04
CA ASN A 132 -11.07 11.09 2.16
C ASN A 132 -9.94 11.82 1.41
N HIS A 133 -9.03 11.08 0.73
CA HIS A 133 -7.97 11.71 -0.04
C HIS A 133 -8.50 12.22 -1.38
N PRO A 134 -8.20 13.48 -1.77
CA PRO A 134 -8.65 14.05 -3.04
C PRO A 134 -7.81 13.54 -4.22
N ILE A 135 -7.78 12.23 -4.42
CA ILE A 135 -7.03 11.59 -5.51
C ILE A 135 -7.63 12.03 -6.86
N PRO A 136 -6.81 12.50 -7.82
CA PRO A 136 -7.29 12.91 -9.12
C PRO A 136 -7.99 11.77 -9.87
N GLN A 137 -9.06 12.08 -10.62
CA GLN A 137 -9.80 11.07 -11.39
C GLN A 137 -8.98 10.32 -12.45
N ARG A 138 -7.85 10.87 -12.88
CA ARG A 138 -6.92 10.17 -13.78
C ARG A 138 -6.19 9.00 -13.12
N THR A 139 -6.07 9.02 -11.79
CA THR A 139 -5.40 7.98 -11.02
C THR A 139 -6.38 6.85 -10.71
N TRP A 140 -6.02 5.63 -11.07
CA TRP A 140 -6.78 4.45 -10.71
C TRP A 140 -6.42 4.01 -9.29
N VAL A 141 -7.41 3.54 -8.53
CA VAL A 141 -7.23 3.09 -7.15
C VAL A 141 -7.79 1.68 -6.99
N THR A 142 -6.98 0.79 -6.46
CA THR A 142 -7.43 -0.54 -6.04
C THR A 142 -7.24 -0.64 -4.52
N SER A 143 -8.33 -0.55 -3.77
CA SER A 143 -8.34 -0.72 -2.31
C SER A 143 -8.69 -2.16 -1.96
N VAL A 144 -7.84 -2.81 -1.15
CA VAL A 144 -8.09 -4.14 -0.62
C VAL A 144 -8.36 -4.02 0.88
N GLU A 145 -9.54 -4.42 1.30
CA GLU A 145 -10.03 -4.23 2.68
C GLU A 145 -10.56 -5.54 3.25
N ILE A 146 -10.50 -5.69 4.55
CA ILE A 146 -11.07 -6.83 5.28
C ILE A 146 -12.22 -6.33 6.14
N ASP A 147 -13.38 -6.98 6.04
CA ASP A 147 -14.63 -6.57 6.73
C ASP A 147 -14.48 -6.38 8.23
N ASP A 148 -13.74 -7.28 8.88
CA ASP A 148 -13.58 -7.30 10.33
C ASP A 148 -12.42 -6.39 10.80
N GLU A 149 -11.81 -5.66 9.87
CA GLU A 149 -10.70 -4.77 10.15
C GLU A 149 -11.18 -3.33 10.34
N LEU A 150 -10.79 -2.73 11.46
CA LEU A 150 -11.16 -1.34 11.75
C LEU A 150 -10.27 -0.30 11.07
N VAL A 151 -9.06 -0.68 10.62
CA VAL A 151 -8.06 0.31 10.16
C VAL A 151 -8.51 1.00 8.88
N ALA A 152 -9.01 0.27 7.89
CA ALA A 152 -9.50 0.84 6.64
C ALA A 152 -10.67 1.84 6.86
N ALA A 153 -11.44 1.65 7.93
CA ALA A 153 -12.59 2.50 8.27
C ALA A 153 -12.25 3.71 9.17
N LEU A 154 -10.98 3.91 9.52
CA LEU A 154 -10.58 4.98 10.46
C LEU A 154 -10.81 6.40 9.92
N ASP A 155 -10.92 6.59 8.63
CA ASP A 155 -11.26 7.88 8.03
C ASP A 155 -12.78 8.19 8.07
N GLY A 156 -13.60 7.22 8.50
CA GLY A 156 -15.04 7.39 8.67
C GLY A 156 -15.84 7.55 7.38
N ALA A 157 -15.24 7.24 6.23
CA ALA A 157 -15.87 7.38 4.92
C ALA A 157 -15.82 6.05 4.14
N ALA A 158 -16.80 5.88 3.25
CA ALA A 158 -16.75 4.81 2.25
C ALA A 158 -15.90 5.24 1.06
N ASN A 159 -15.19 4.30 0.45
CA ASN A 159 -14.46 4.56 -0.77
C ASN A 159 -15.37 5.10 -1.88
N PRO A 160 -14.86 5.96 -2.76
CA PRO A 160 -15.59 6.43 -3.93
C PRO A 160 -16.09 5.28 -4.82
N VAL A 161 -17.29 5.45 -5.38
CA VAL A 161 -17.89 4.49 -6.32
C VAL A 161 -17.72 5.05 -7.73
N THR A 162 -16.59 4.74 -8.36
CA THR A 162 -16.24 5.21 -9.71
C THR A 162 -15.60 4.08 -10.51
N ASP A 163 -15.54 4.22 -11.83
CA ASP A 163 -14.95 3.20 -12.71
C ASP A 163 -13.45 3.01 -12.49
N ASN A 164 -12.77 4.01 -11.97
CA ASN A 164 -11.34 4.01 -11.66
C ASN A 164 -11.02 3.75 -10.18
N TRP A 165 -12.03 3.44 -9.36
CA TRP A 165 -11.82 3.04 -7.96
C TRP A 165 -12.49 1.69 -7.70
N LEU A 166 -11.66 0.66 -7.53
CA LEU A 166 -12.09 -0.69 -7.14
C LEU A 166 -11.85 -0.89 -5.65
N THR A 167 -12.86 -1.32 -4.91
CA THR A 167 -12.70 -1.85 -3.57
C THR A 167 -12.90 -3.36 -3.59
N VAL A 168 -11.85 -4.10 -3.27
CA VAL A 168 -11.88 -5.55 -3.03
C VAL A 168 -12.08 -5.76 -1.54
N GLN A 169 -13.23 -6.30 -1.15
CA GLN A 169 -13.55 -6.56 0.25
C GLN A 169 -13.43 -8.05 0.55
N GLY A 170 -12.58 -8.39 1.51
CA GLY A 170 -12.39 -9.74 2.02
C GLY A 170 -13.07 -9.95 3.36
N HIS A 171 -13.48 -11.20 3.63
CA HIS A 171 -13.96 -11.63 4.93
C HIS A 171 -13.00 -12.67 5.52
N VAL A 172 -12.58 -12.48 6.77
CA VAL A 172 -11.71 -13.43 7.47
C VAL A 172 -12.53 -14.28 8.39
N SER A 173 -12.63 -15.58 8.09
CA SER A 173 -13.30 -16.54 8.96
C SER A 173 -12.30 -17.24 9.88
N PRO A 174 -12.63 -17.48 11.15
CA PRO A 174 -11.79 -18.31 12.03
C PRO A 174 -11.60 -19.70 11.42
N ALA A 175 -10.36 -20.18 11.37
CA ALA A 175 -10.09 -21.56 10.95
C ALA A 175 -10.66 -22.55 11.98
N PRO A 176 -11.16 -23.73 11.56
CA PRO A 176 -11.57 -24.78 12.49
C PRO A 176 -10.41 -25.14 13.45
N ALA A 177 -10.74 -25.41 14.71
CA ALA A 177 -9.78 -25.59 15.81
C ALA A 177 -8.72 -26.70 15.65
N ALA A 178 -8.80 -27.50 14.58
CA ALA A 178 -7.93 -28.65 14.33
C ALA A 178 -6.74 -28.38 13.41
N THR A 179 -6.57 -27.15 12.88
CA THR A 179 -5.52 -26.87 11.89
C THR A 179 -4.54 -25.82 12.46
N PRO A 180 -3.30 -26.20 12.80
CA PRO A 180 -2.31 -25.20 13.18
C PRO A 180 -1.92 -24.36 11.96
N SER A 181 -2.11 -23.06 12.09
CA SER A 181 -1.41 -21.95 11.42
C SER A 181 -1.02 -22.06 9.94
N THR A 182 -1.71 -22.81 9.11
CA THR A 182 -1.62 -22.65 7.68
C THR A 182 -2.81 -21.80 7.20
N VAL A 183 -2.51 -20.72 6.52
CA VAL A 183 -3.53 -19.98 5.76
C VAL A 183 -3.98 -20.92 4.65
N HIS A 184 -5.06 -21.65 4.89
CA HIS A 184 -5.76 -22.35 3.83
C HIS A 184 -6.63 -21.31 3.12
N SER A 185 -6.32 -21.03 1.89
CA SER A 185 -7.23 -20.35 0.99
C SER A 185 -8.36 -21.30 0.59
N ASP A 186 -9.21 -21.67 1.54
CA ASP A 186 -10.49 -22.25 1.20
C ASP A 186 -11.38 -21.12 0.74
N VAL A 187 -11.29 -20.87 -0.54
CA VAL A 187 -12.06 -19.88 -1.26
C VAL A 187 -13.51 -20.33 -1.27
N SER A 188 -14.28 -19.86 -0.31
CA SER A 188 -15.73 -19.89 -0.39
C SER A 188 -16.19 -18.59 -1.02
N CYS A 189 -16.28 -18.57 -2.33
CA CYS A 189 -16.95 -17.49 -3.04
C CYS A 189 -18.44 -17.63 -2.78
N THR A 190 -19.08 -16.61 -2.25
CA THR A 190 -20.52 -16.54 -2.18
C THR A 190 -21.00 -15.76 -3.41
N PRO A 191 -21.46 -16.44 -4.48
CA PRO A 191 -22.08 -15.73 -5.59
C PRO A 191 -23.33 -15.02 -5.11
N GLY A 192 -23.45 -13.74 -5.35
CA GLY A 192 -24.68 -12.98 -5.09
C GLY A 192 -24.69 -12.18 -3.80
N ALA A 193 -23.54 -11.88 -3.19
CA ALA A 193 -23.46 -10.86 -2.17
C ALA A 193 -24.00 -9.54 -2.71
N THR A 194 -24.97 -8.95 -2.02
CA THR A 194 -25.51 -7.64 -2.38
C THR A 194 -24.37 -6.63 -2.28
N PRO A 195 -24.18 -5.76 -3.31
CA PRO A 195 -23.15 -4.74 -3.24
C PRO A 195 -23.37 -3.86 -2.02
N ILE A 196 -22.41 -3.84 -1.11
CA ILE A 196 -22.39 -2.91 0.01
C ILE A 196 -21.49 -1.75 -0.44
N ASN A 197 -22.02 -0.55 -0.45
CA ASN A 197 -21.28 0.67 -0.78
C ASN A 197 -20.60 0.67 -2.18
N GLY A 198 -21.28 0.15 -3.20
CA GLY A 198 -20.77 0.18 -4.57
C GLY A 198 -19.79 -0.94 -4.93
N LEU A 199 -19.59 -1.90 -4.04
CA LEU A 199 -18.82 -3.11 -4.33
C LEU A 199 -19.57 -3.95 -5.37
N THR A 200 -18.83 -4.56 -6.30
CA THR A 200 -19.45 -5.55 -7.19
C THR A 200 -19.64 -6.88 -6.44
N PRO A 201 -20.58 -7.76 -6.87
CA PRO A 201 -20.78 -9.06 -6.24
C PRO A 201 -19.54 -9.98 -6.23
N TYR A 202 -18.49 -9.62 -6.98
CA TYR A 202 -17.26 -10.37 -7.13
C TYR A 202 -16.11 -9.81 -6.29
N ASP A 203 -16.32 -8.69 -5.60
CA ASP A 203 -15.26 -8.03 -4.83
C ASP A 203 -15.14 -8.62 -3.42
N ALA A 204 -16.07 -9.50 -3.02
CA ALA A 204 -16.03 -10.18 -1.75
C ALA A 204 -15.24 -11.50 -1.84
N ALA A 205 -14.23 -11.64 -1.02
CA ALA A 205 -13.44 -12.85 -0.89
C ALA A 205 -13.43 -13.32 0.57
N SER A 206 -13.54 -14.63 0.80
CA SER A 206 -13.41 -15.24 2.13
C SER A 206 -12.01 -15.80 2.31
N VAL A 207 -11.37 -15.42 3.40
CA VAL A 207 -10.04 -15.91 3.78
C VAL A 207 -10.13 -16.59 5.14
N ALA A 208 -9.62 -17.83 5.25
CA ALA A 208 -9.58 -18.52 6.54
C ALA A 208 -8.63 -17.80 7.50
N GLY A 209 -9.16 -17.37 8.63
CA GLY A 209 -8.38 -16.73 9.70
C GLY A 209 -7.60 -17.75 10.52
N SER A 210 -6.60 -17.28 11.25
CA SER A 210 -5.89 -18.07 12.25
C SER A 210 -6.73 -18.29 13.48
N THR A 211 -6.61 -19.48 14.12
CA THR A 211 -7.18 -19.74 15.44
C THR A 211 -6.43 -19.04 16.56
N ASN A 212 -5.27 -18.43 16.26
CA ASN A 212 -4.50 -17.66 17.22
C ASN A 212 -5.17 -16.30 17.45
N GLY A 213 -5.85 -16.11 18.56
CA GLY A 213 -6.53 -14.86 18.92
C GLY A 213 -5.62 -13.62 19.05
N ARG A 214 -4.31 -13.75 18.85
CA ARG A 214 -3.37 -12.63 18.74
C ARG A 214 -3.11 -12.21 17.30
N GLU A 215 -3.64 -12.96 16.33
CA GLU A 215 -3.46 -12.63 14.93
C GLU A 215 -4.53 -11.63 14.49
N LEU A 216 -4.08 -10.48 14.02
CA LEU A 216 -4.95 -9.39 13.57
C LEU A 216 -5.30 -9.56 12.08
N SER A 217 -6.57 -9.36 11.73
CA SER A 217 -7.04 -9.37 10.33
C SER A 217 -6.39 -8.27 9.47
N HIS A 218 -5.78 -7.27 10.13
CA HIS A 218 -5.02 -6.21 9.46
C HIS A 218 -3.70 -6.68 8.80
N TRP A 219 -3.27 -7.91 9.01
CA TRP A 219 -2.01 -8.37 8.42
C TRP A 219 -2.10 -8.51 6.91
N ILE A 220 -1.04 -8.10 6.24
CA ILE A 220 -0.94 -8.09 4.77
C ILE A 220 -1.32 -9.42 4.11
N LYS A 221 -1.07 -10.55 4.77
CA LYS A 221 -1.41 -11.87 4.24
C LYS A 221 -2.91 -12.05 3.95
N TYR A 222 -3.78 -11.43 4.76
CA TYR A 222 -5.23 -11.50 4.55
C TYR A 222 -5.64 -10.66 3.33
N HIS A 223 -5.07 -9.47 3.19
CA HIS A 223 -5.29 -8.62 2.02
C HIS A 223 -4.77 -9.27 0.74
N GLN A 224 -3.60 -9.94 0.82
CA GLN A 224 -3.08 -10.70 -0.32
C GLN A 224 -4.03 -11.82 -0.74
N ALA A 225 -4.53 -12.59 0.24
CA ALA A 225 -5.45 -13.69 -0.05
C ALA A 225 -6.78 -13.16 -0.62
N ALA A 226 -7.32 -12.07 -0.09
CA ALA A 226 -8.51 -11.42 -0.62
C ALA A 226 -8.31 -10.95 -2.06
N TYR A 227 -7.18 -10.29 -2.35
CA TYR A 227 -6.85 -9.84 -3.69
C TYR A 227 -6.64 -11.01 -4.65
N GLN A 228 -5.93 -12.06 -4.23
CA GLN A 228 -5.74 -13.28 -5.04
C GLN A 228 -7.07 -13.92 -5.39
N ASN A 229 -7.97 -14.06 -4.42
CA ASN A 229 -9.30 -14.60 -4.66
C ASN A 229 -10.10 -13.76 -5.66
N ALA A 230 -10.07 -12.43 -5.52
CA ALA A 230 -10.76 -11.53 -6.45
C ALA A 230 -10.19 -11.67 -7.87
N THR A 231 -8.89 -11.85 -8.00
CA THR A 231 -8.20 -12.07 -9.27
C THR A 231 -8.60 -13.43 -9.87
N ASP A 232 -8.63 -14.49 -9.06
CA ASP A 232 -8.99 -15.83 -9.51
C ASP A 232 -10.47 -15.91 -9.94
N LEU A 233 -11.34 -15.18 -9.29
CA LEU A 233 -12.75 -15.02 -9.68
C LEU A 233 -12.90 -14.25 -10.99
N GLY A 234 -11.99 -13.34 -11.27
CA GLY A 234 -11.89 -12.66 -12.55
C GLY A 234 -13.08 -11.78 -12.89
N SER A 235 -13.61 -11.01 -11.91
CA SER A 235 -14.68 -10.06 -12.23
C SER A 235 -14.21 -9.04 -13.27
N PRO A 236 -15.12 -8.49 -14.12
CA PRO A 236 -14.72 -7.49 -15.11
C PRO A 236 -14.06 -6.24 -14.52
N ALA A 237 -14.44 -5.85 -13.30
CA ALA A 237 -13.83 -4.71 -12.60
C ALA A 237 -12.39 -5.04 -12.18
N VAL A 238 -12.16 -6.20 -11.56
CA VAL A 238 -10.82 -6.67 -11.17
C VAL A 238 -9.92 -6.81 -12.39
N GLN A 239 -10.43 -7.41 -13.47
CA GLN A 239 -9.66 -7.56 -14.71
C GLN A 239 -9.25 -6.21 -15.31
N ARG A 240 -10.14 -5.21 -15.32
CA ARG A 240 -9.81 -3.86 -15.81
C ARG A 240 -8.72 -3.20 -14.97
N HIS A 241 -8.84 -3.26 -13.64
CA HIS A 241 -7.87 -2.68 -12.73
C HIS A 241 -6.51 -3.37 -12.83
N GLU A 242 -6.49 -4.71 -12.89
CA GLU A 242 -5.26 -5.47 -13.10
C GLU A 242 -4.60 -5.13 -14.44
N ALA A 243 -5.38 -5.08 -15.52
CA ALA A 243 -4.87 -4.72 -16.84
C ALA A 243 -4.26 -3.31 -16.84
N HIS A 244 -4.95 -2.33 -16.23
CA HIS A 244 -4.43 -0.97 -16.11
C HIS A 244 -3.14 -0.93 -15.26
N PHE A 245 -3.10 -1.64 -14.14
CA PHE A 245 -1.89 -1.72 -13.33
C PHE A 245 -0.71 -2.31 -14.12
N GLN A 246 -0.94 -3.40 -14.86
CA GLN A 246 0.08 -4.03 -15.70
C GLN A 246 0.53 -3.12 -16.84
N GLU A 247 -0.37 -2.29 -17.39
CA GLU A 247 -0.02 -1.30 -18.40
C GLU A 247 0.89 -0.21 -17.84
N VAL A 248 0.61 0.27 -16.62
CA VAL A 248 1.45 1.29 -15.95
C VAL A 248 2.88 0.78 -15.77
N ILE A 249 3.05 -0.45 -15.28
CA ILE A 249 4.38 -1.05 -15.05
C ILE A 249 4.86 -1.90 -16.24
N ASN A 250 4.32 -1.67 -17.43
CA ASN A 250 4.69 -2.43 -18.61
C ASN A 250 6.17 -2.17 -18.98
N GLY A 251 6.91 -3.26 -19.21
CA GLY A 251 8.31 -3.18 -19.58
C GLY A 251 9.17 -4.25 -18.95
N GLU A 252 10.46 -4.18 -19.22
CA GLU A 252 11.47 -5.05 -18.62
C GLU A 252 11.97 -4.43 -17.31
N LEU A 253 11.91 -5.17 -16.22
CA LEU A 253 12.49 -4.74 -14.95
C LEU A 253 14.02 -4.58 -15.11
N LYS A 254 14.51 -3.35 -15.02
CA LYS A 254 15.95 -3.03 -15.16
C LYS A 254 16.65 -2.87 -13.83
N GLU A 255 15.94 -2.38 -12.83
CA GLU A 255 16.56 -2.03 -11.57
C GLU A 255 15.57 -2.10 -10.42
N THR A 256 16.04 -2.56 -9.26
CA THR A 256 15.36 -2.40 -7.97
C THR A 256 16.29 -1.68 -7.02
N ARG A 257 15.86 -0.54 -6.50
CA ARG A 257 16.58 0.20 -5.46
C ARG A 257 15.79 0.19 -4.16
N TYR A 258 16.51 0.11 -3.06
CA TYR A 258 15.96 0.21 -1.73
C TYR A 258 16.42 1.51 -1.08
N TYR A 259 15.47 2.27 -0.55
CA TYR A 259 15.71 3.53 0.15
C TYR A 259 15.27 3.37 1.60
N GLN A 260 16.10 3.85 2.50
CA GLN A 260 15.83 3.78 3.93
C GLN A 260 15.80 5.18 4.53
N GLY A 261 14.67 5.52 5.17
CA GLY A 261 14.53 6.76 5.93
C GLY A 261 14.83 6.55 7.41
N ARG A 262 15.53 7.51 8.01
CA ARG A 262 15.73 7.59 9.47
C ARG A 262 15.49 9.01 9.94
N MET A 263 14.84 9.11 11.08
CA MET A 263 14.61 10.40 11.76
C MET A 263 15.80 10.69 12.64
N THR A 264 16.44 11.85 12.42
CA THR A 264 17.50 12.32 13.31
C THR A 264 17.05 13.54 14.08
N GLN A 265 17.43 13.63 15.36
CA GLN A 265 17.27 14.88 16.10
C GLN A 265 18.44 15.80 15.71
N SER A 266 18.12 16.88 15.00
CA SER A 266 19.11 17.92 14.79
C SER A 266 19.40 18.66 16.10
N THR A 267 20.66 18.63 16.52
CA THR A 267 21.13 19.39 17.70
C THR A 267 21.28 20.90 17.41
N THR A 268 21.09 21.32 16.16
CA THR A 268 21.33 22.70 15.69
C THR A 268 20.04 23.47 15.38
N ILE A 269 18.88 22.82 15.46
CA ILE A 269 17.58 23.45 15.15
C ILE A 269 16.75 23.53 16.44
N ALA A 270 15.91 24.54 16.52
CA ALA A 270 15.06 24.79 17.70
C ALA A 270 14.29 23.54 18.15
N PRO A 271 14.02 23.38 19.47
CA PRO A 271 13.31 22.21 19.96
C PRO A 271 11.97 22.01 19.23
N GLY A 272 11.82 20.91 18.50
CA GLY A 272 10.61 20.56 17.75
C GLY A 272 10.78 20.33 16.25
N GLU A 273 11.90 20.70 15.65
CA GLU A 273 12.17 20.38 14.24
C GLU A 273 12.94 19.05 14.10
N ARG A 274 12.46 18.21 13.21
CA ARG A 274 13.07 16.91 12.88
C ARG A 274 13.55 16.92 11.43
N THR A 275 14.72 16.34 11.21
CA THR A 275 15.24 16.09 9.85
C THR A 275 15.24 14.60 9.57
N THR A 276 15.00 14.23 8.32
CA THR A 276 15.06 12.84 7.86
C THR A 276 16.35 12.61 7.09
N GLU A 277 17.15 11.64 7.50
CA GLU A 277 18.33 11.22 6.76
C GLU A 277 18.01 10.04 5.84
N PHE A 278 18.61 10.03 4.66
CA PHE A 278 18.41 9.00 3.65
C PHE A 278 19.72 8.26 3.36
N SER A 279 19.62 6.95 3.30
CA SER A 279 20.68 6.10 2.76
C SER A 279 20.16 5.28 1.59
N THR A 280 20.99 5.15 0.55
CA THR A 280 20.69 4.35 -0.66
C THR A 280 21.51 3.09 -0.61
N PHE A 281 20.91 1.94 -0.83
CA PHE A 281 21.59 0.66 -0.99
C PHE A 281 21.32 0.14 -2.40
N GLY A 282 22.40 -0.07 -3.18
CA GLY A 282 22.33 -0.74 -4.47
C GLY A 282 22.34 -2.25 -4.28
N GLY A 283 21.48 -2.95 -4.99
CA GLY A 283 21.49 -4.39 -5.14
C GLY A 283 21.60 -4.77 -6.60
#